data_f3cdf77e2a56c26d98146232ee3efa5a
#
_entry.id   f3cdf77e2a56c26d98146232ee3efa5a
#
_cell.length_a   1.000
_cell.length_b   1.000
_cell.length_c   1.000
_cell.angle_alpha   90.00
_cell.angle_beta   90.00
_cell.angle_gamma   90.00
#
_symmetry.space_group_name_H-M   'P 1'
#
loop_
_entity.id
_entity.type
_entity.pdbx_description
1 polymer ?
#
loop_
_entity_poly.entity_id
_entity_poly.type
_entity_poly.pdbx_seq_one_letter_code
_entity_poly.pdbx_strand_id
1 'polypeptide(L)'
;MLTVKLLPAGYGDCILLSLGEHDKYNILIDGGVAGTYSKRIGKELEQIWKKGEKINLMICTHMDNDHIAGLVEVLKNEDRKLIDQIWYNGFLQIVDEKFYRKRTIVDEKRRMEDETVLNRIISQGTITESEQEVGIHEGMALGVLIEQNRIPLNAIVNGRAVSADNLPDKIKIDKTTSISVVGPSKENLNEVESNWKQDMVARNYSFRVSDKIKLMEAFEYQMERIKKFYSNEKTKVSQIEELEKYMGTLTETDESPTNKSSISFILEHGKKQYLFLGDAAVDGKLLQNIEKIVGYQHQFTAIKLPHHGSRYNIIREFIDRYPAEEYYCLTNSKRYSHPDLEVLAAIACRNQQKKRFIFNYPIKKAEFLDREEWKSKYNYEIVMGDVENGVWRNYI
;
A
#
# COMPACT_ATOMS: atom_id res chain seq x y z
N MET A 1 6.71 -23.51 -3.95
CA MET A 1 6.98 -22.47 -4.96
C MET A 1 6.20 -21.20 -4.63
N LEU A 2 6.79 -20.03 -4.76
CA LEU A 2 6.10 -18.72 -4.68
C LEU A 2 6.27 -18.00 -6.01
N THR A 3 5.17 -17.54 -6.59
CA THR A 3 5.17 -16.61 -7.73
C THR A 3 4.76 -15.22 -7.25
N VAL A 4 5.54 -14.21 -7.58
CA VAL A 4 5.26 -12.78 -7.33
C VAL A 4 5.04 -12.11 -8.68
N LYS A 5 3.85 -11.53 -8.89
CA LYS A 5 3.53 -10.70 -10.06
C LYS A 5 3.39 -9.26 -9.63
N LEU A 6 4.24 -8.39 -10.18
CA LEU A 6 4.18 -6.95 -9.98
C LEU A 6 3.43 -6.36 -11.17
N LEU A 7 2.14 -6.08 -11.01
CA LEU A 7 1.25 -5.68 -12.10
C LEU A 7 1.41 -4.19 -12.44
N PRO A 8 1.23 -3.80 -13.71
CA PRO A 8 1.17 -2.40 -14.09
C PRO A 8 -0.10 -1.74 -13.56
N ALA A 9 0.05 -0.89 -12.55
CA ALA A 9 -1.04 -0.29 -11.77
C ALA A 9 -1.01 1.25 -11.78
N GLY A 10 -0.48 1.85 -12.85
CA GLY A 10 -0.32 3.29 -12.92
C GLY A 10 0.83 3.78 -12.04
N TYR A 11 0.57 4.78 -11.23
CA TYR A 11 1.53 5.27 -10.22
C TYR A 11 1.37 4.58 -8.86
N GLY A 12 0.44 3.61 -8.73
CA GLY A 12 0.13 2.89 -7.51
C GLY A 12 0.67 1.45 -7.50
N ASP A 13 0.26 0.72 -6.47
CA ASP A 13 0.69 -0.66 -6.21
C ASP A 13 -0.38 -1.68 -6.62
N CYS A 14 0.07 -2.78 -7.23
CA CYS A 14 -0.75 -3.99 -7.38
C CYS A 14 0.16 -5.21 -7.47
N ILE A 15 0.06 -6.11 -6.50
CA ILE A 15 0.92 -7.30 -6.40
C ILE A 15 0.04 -8.53 -6.21
N LEU A 16 0.26 -9.55 -7.04
CA LEU A 16 -0.37 -10.85 -6.88
C LEU A 16 0.68 -11.88 -6.47
N LEU A 17 0.49 -12.49 -5.30
CA LEU A 17 1.30 -13.59 -4.79
C LEU A 17 0.52 -14.89 -4.97
N SER A 18 1.17 -15.94 -5.49
CA SER A 18 0.61 -17.27 -5.60
C SER A 18 1.55 -18.28 -4.96
N LEU A 19 1.11 -18.92 -3.89
CA LEU A 19 1.85 -19.86 -3.06
C LEU A 19 1.40 -21.28 -3.36
N GLY A 20 2.36 -22.21 -3.53
CA GLY A 20 2.08 -23.61 -3.86
C GLY A 20 2.27 -23.92 -5.35
N GLU A 21 2.10 -25.20 -5.70
CA GLU A 21 2.17 -25.68 -7.08
C GLU A 21 0.77 -25.98 -7.63
N HIS A 22 -0.05 -26.64 -6.82
CA HIS A 22 -1.47 -26.94 -7.07
C HIS A 22 -2.30 -26.33 -5.94
N ASP A 23 -3.58 -26.01 -6.18
CA ASP A 23 -4.49 -25.40 -5.21
C ASP A 23 -3.84 -24.20 -4.50
N LYS A 24 -3.40 -23.24 -5.28
CA LYS A 24 -2.58 -22.12 -4.82
C LYS A 24 -3.32 -21.25 -3.81
N TYR A 25 -2.58 -20.85 -2.77
CA TYR A 25 -3.00 -19.79 -1.89
C TYR A 25 -2.63 -18.45 -2.54
N ASN A 26 -3.63 -17.70 -2.98
CA ASN A 26 -3.43 -16.43 -3.70
C ASN A 26 -3.68 -15.24 -2.78
N ILE A 27 -2.73 -14.28 -2.78
CA ILE A 27 -2.82 -13.01 -2.05
C ILE A 27 -2.78 -11.87 -3.07
N LEU A 28 -3.81 -11.03 -3.08
CA LEU A 28 -3.82 -9.78 -3.85
C LEU A 28 -3.54 -8.61 -2.90
N ILE A 29 -2.45 -7.88 -3.15
CA ILE A 29 -2.03 -6.71 -2.37
C ILE A 29 -2.25 -5.48 -3.23
N ASP A 30 -3.12 -4.59 -2.79
CA ASP A 30 -3.54 -3.36 -3.44
C ASP A 30 -4.10 -3.55 -4.86
N GLY A 31 -4.74 -2.54 -5.40
CA GLY A 31 -5.40 -2.60 -6.69
C GLY A 31 -4.93 -1.56 -7.70
N GLY A 32 -4.02 -0.67 -7.30
CA GLY A 32 -3.60 0.43 -8.16
C GLY A 32 -4.67 1.48 -8.38
N VAL A 33 -4.45 2.31 -9.38
CA VAL A 33 -5.37 3.38 -9.80
C VAL A 33 -6.62 2.81 -10.49
N ALA A 34 -7.65 3.65 -10.65
CA ALA A 34 -8.84 3.32 -11.42
C ALA A 34 -8.50 2.79 -12.82
N GLY A 35 -9.27 1.80 -13.30
CA GLY A 35 -9.04 1.10 -14.56
C GLY A 35 -7.93 0.03 -14.50
N THR A 36 -7.27 -0.18 -13.36
CA THR A 36 -6.29 -1.28 -13.20
C THR A 36 -6.99 -2.63 -13.25
N TYR A 37 -8.20 -2.74 -12.68
CA TYR A 37 -8.99 -3.96 -12.77
C TYR A 37 -9.25 -4.36 -14.22
N SER A 38 -9.87 -3.50 -15.00
CA SER A 38 -10.26 -3.80 -16.39
C SER A 38 -9.05 -4.10 -17.30
N LYS A 39 -7.93 -3.45 -17.05
CA LYS A 39 -6.73 -3.60 -17.88
C LYS A 39 -5.86 -4.78 -17.46
N ARG A 40 -5.82 -5.11 -16.16
CA ARG A 40 -4.81 -6.05 -15.58
C ARG A 40 -5.42 -7.08 -14.64
N ILE A 41 -5.97 -6.65 -13.50
CA ILE A 41 -6.38 -7.55 -12.41
C ILE A 41 -7.40 -8.56 -12.90
N GLY A 42 -8.43 -8.13 -13.65
CA GLY A 42 -9.50 -9.02 -14.14
C GLY A 42 -8.97 -10.19 -14.97
N LYS A 43 -7.93 -9.97 -15.79
CA LYS A 43 -7.29 -11.06 -16.56
C LYS A 43 -6.60 -12.09 -15.65
N GLU A 44 -5.92 -11.62 -14.61
CA GLU A 44 -5.26 -12.50 -13.63
C GLU A 44 -6.29 -13.28 -12.81
N LEU A 45 -7.35 -12.62 -12.37
CA LEU A 45 -8.43 -13.25 -11.63
C LEU A 45 -9.15 -14.30 -12.49
N GLU A 46 -9.43 -14.01 -13.76
CA GLU A 46 -10.01 -14.99 -14.68
C GLU A 46 -9.17 -16.26 -14.79
N GLN A 47 -7.83 -16.14 -14.81
CA GLN A 47 -6.94 -17.31 -14.84
C GLN A 47 -6.98 -18.11 -13.54
N ILE A 48 -7.13 -17.43 -12.40
CA ILE A 48 -7.29 -18.05 -11.06
C ILE A 48 -8.63 -18.80 -11.02
N TRP A 49 -9.73 -18.13 -11.42
CA TRP A 49 -11.08 -18.71 -11.42
C TRP A 49 -11.18 -19.93 -12.33
N LYS A 50 -10.59 -19.91 -13.52
CA LYS A 50 -10.57 -21.04 -14.46
C LYS A 50 -9.90 -22.28 -13.90
N LYS A 51 -9.03 -22.14 -12.90
CA LYS A 51 -8.38 -23.25 -12.18
C LYS A 51 -9.19 -23.73 -10.96
N GLY A 52 -10.32 -23.08 -10.66
CA GLY A 52 -11.08 -23.33 -9.43
C GLY A 52 -10.43 -22.78 -8.18
N GLU A 53 -9.39 -21.97 -8.32
CA GLU A 53 -8.69 -21.29 -7.23
C GLU A 53 -9.43 -19.98 -6.85
N LYS A 54 -9.03 -19.33 -5.75
CA LYS A 54 -9.61 -18.10 -5.21
C LYS A 54 -8.53 -17.09 -4.84
N ILE A 55 -8.94 -15.87 -4.51
CA ILE A 55 -8.15 -14.96 -3.69
C ILE A 55 -8.42 -15.29 -2.22
N ASN A 56 -7.46 -15.93 -1.58
CA ASN A 56 -7.58 -16.34 -0.19
C ASN A 56 -7.40 -15.18 0.78
N LEU A 57 -6.60 -14.19 0.39
CA LEU A 57 -6.42 -12.98 1.15
C LEU A 57 -6.26 -11.78 0.20
N MET A 58 -7.12 -10.80 0.32
CA MET A 58 -6.95 -9.48 -0.29
C MET A 58 -6.44 -8.53 0.79
N ILE A 59 -5.39 -7.79 0.51
CA ILE A 59 -4.82 -6.79 1.42
C ILE A 59 -4.92 -5.42 0.74
N CYS A 60 -5.67 -4.50 1.34
CA CYS A 60 -5.55 -3.09 1.05
C CYS A 60 -4.63 -2.47 2.10
N THR A 61 -3.44 -2.05 1.70
CA THR A 61 -2.42 -1.57 2.64
C THR A 61 -2.88 -0.32 3.36
N HIS A 62 -3.46 0.63 2.63
CA HIS A 62 -4.04 1.86 3.16
C HIS A 62 -5.07 2.44 2.16
N MET A 63 -5.70 3.56 2.51
CA MET A 63 -6.89 4.07 1.79
C MET A 63 -6.59 5.05 0.66
N ASP A 64 -5.33 5.21 0.24
CA ASP A 64 -4.99 6.10 -0.85
C ASP A 64 -5.48 5.57 -2.20
N ASN A 65 -5.93 6.48 -3.07
CA ASN A 65 -6.64 6.14 -4.31
C ASN A 65 -5.82 5.24 -5.26
N ASP A 66 -4.51 5.40 -5.26
CA ASP A 66 -3.60 4.59 -6.07
C ASP A 66 -3.30 3.18 -5.49
N HIS A 67 -3.95 2.83 -4.39
CA HIS A 67 -3.95 1.49 -3.79
C HIS A 67 -5.35 0.88 -3.77
N ILE A 68 -6.38 1.68 -3.49
CA ILE A 68 -7.74 1.22 -3.24
C ILE A 68 -8.61 1.11 -4.50
N ALA A 69 -8.40 1.97 -5.51
CA ALA A 69 -9.36 2.14 -6.61
C ALA A 69 -9.60 0.85 -7.43
N GLY A 70 -8.56 0.12 -7.76
CA GLY A 70 -8.72 -1.16 -8.46
C GLY A 70 -9.38 -2.24 -7.60
N LEU A 71 -9.20 -2.23 -6.26
CA LEU A 71 -9.91 -3.16 -5.37
C LEU A 71 -11.41 -2.85 -5.29
N VAL A 72 -11.79 -1.57 -5.33
CA VAL A 72 -13.20 -1.16 -5.47
C VAL A 72 -13.80 -1.73 -6.75
N GLU A 73 -13.06 -1.67 -7.88
CA GLU A 73 -13.51 -2.27 -9.14
C GLU A 73 -13.61 -3.80 -9.06
N VAL A 74 -12.67 -4.47 -8.39
CA VAL A 74 -12.75 -5.92 -8.13
C VAL A 74 -14.05 -6.26 -7.38
N LEU A 75 -14.36 -5.57 -6.28
CA LEU A 75 -15.55 -5.86 -5.48
C LEU A 75 -16.88 -5.51 -6.17
N LYS A 76 -16.85 -4.63 -7.17
CA LYS A 76 -18.02 -4.32 -7.99
C LYS A 76 -18.29 -5.36 -9.08
N ASN A 77 -17.25 -6.02 -9.59
CA ASN A 77 -17.34 -6.84 -10.80
C ASN A 77 -17.19 -8.35 -10.54
N GLU A 78 -16.55 -8.76 -9.46
CA GLU A 78 -16.29 -10.18 -9.17
C GLU A 78 -17.30 -10.79 -8.17
N ASP A 79 -17.52 -12.11 -8.28
CA ASP A 79 -18.35 -12.82 -7.31
C ASP A 79 -17.59 -12.87 -5.95
N ARG A 80 -18.25 -12.36 -4.91
CA ARG A 80 -17.74 -12.38 -3.52
C ARG A 80 -17.25 -13.75 -3.04
N LYS A 81 -17.79 -14.85 -3.60
CA LYS A 81 -17.41 -16.22 -3.24
C LYS A 81 -15.98 -16.58 -3.67
N LEU A 82 -15.41 -15.78 -4.55
CA LEU A 82 -14.06 -15.94 -5.05
C LEU A 82 -13.01 -15.21 -4.19
N ILE A 83 -13.45 -14.53 -3.12
CA ILE A 83 -12.59 -13.83 -2.17
C ILE A 83 -12.92 -14.34 -0.77
N ASP A 84 -11.95 -14.99 -0.10
CA ASP A 84 -12.17 -15.62 1.20
C ASP A 84 -12.18 -14.58 2.34
N GLN A 85 -11.24 -13.62 2.35
CA GLN A 85 -11.16 -12.56 3.34
C GLN A 85 -10.38 -11.33 2.85
N ILE A 86 -10.59 -10.22 3.55
CA ILE A 86 -9.89 -8.95 3.28
C ILE A 86 -9.23 -8.45 4.56
N TRP A 87 -7.99 -7.92 4.43
CA TRP A 87 -7.37 -7.06 5.43
C TRP A 87 -7.43 -5.62 4.95
N TYR A 88 -8.08 -4.79 5.74
CA TYR A 88 -8.23 -3.37 5.47
C TYR A 88 -8.56 -2.61 6.76
N ASN A 89 -7.88 -1.50 6.98
CA ASN A 89 -8.11 -0.60 8.10
C ASN A 89 -8.90 0.63 7.64
N GLY A 90 -10.21 0.47 7.48
CA GLY A 90 -11.13 1.55 7.13
C GLY A 90 -11.72 2.25 8.36
N PHE A 91 -12.77 3.04 8.14
CA PHE A 91 -13.44 3.86 9.16
C PHE A 91 -13.80 3.06 10.43
N LEU A 92 -14.45 1.92 10.26
CA LEU A 92 -14.97 1.12 11.38
C LEU A 92 -13.85 0.43 12.20
N GLN A 93 -12.67 0.28 11.62
CA GLN A 93 -11.50 -0.31 12.26
C GLN A 93 -10.67 0.73 13.03
N ILE A 94 -10.67 1.97 12.54
CA ILE A 94 -9.81 3.05 13.05
C ILE A 94 -10.57 3.94 14.05
N VAL A 95 -11.82 4.30 13.73
CA VAL A 95 -12.57 5.28 14.52
C VAL A 95 -13.32 4.62 15.65
N ASP A 96 -13.18 5.15 16.87
CA ASP A 96 -13.86 4.68 18.07
C ASP A 96 -15.40 4.71 17.87
N GLU A 97 -16.06 3.60 18.19
CA GLU A 97 -17.52 3.40 18.04
C GLU A 97 -18.36 4.52 18.66
N LYS A 98 -17.86 5.16 19.72
CA LYS A 98 -18.56 6.30 20.36
C LYS A 98 -18.84 7.46 19.42
N PHE A 99 -18.09 7.61 18.31
CA PHE A 99 -18.27 8.70 17.34
C PHE A 99 -19.33 8.39 16.27
N TYR A 100 -19.66 7.11 16.04
CA TYR A 100 -20.69 6.71 15.07
C TYR A 100 -21.82 5.87 15.67
N ARG A 101 -21.77 5.60 16.98
CA ARG A 101 -22.87 4.91 17.69
C ARG A 101 -24.13 5.76 17.66
N LYS A 102 -25.26 5.11 17.32
CA LYS A 102 -26.59 5.76 17.26
C LYS A 102 -26.88 6.49 18.57
N ARG A 103 -27.04 7.81 18.48
CA ARG A 103 -27.42 8.66 19.63
C ARG A 103 -28.89 9.08 19.47
N THR A 104 -29.60 9.27 20.59
CA THR A 104 -30.90 9.91 20.57
C THR A 104 -30.70 11.37 20.18
N ILE A 105 -31.22 11.76 19.02
CA ILE A 105 -31.02 13.09 18.45
C ILE A 105 -31.94 14.06 19.19
N VAL A 106 -31.36 15.09 19.78
CA VAL A 106 -32.07 16.13 20.54
C VAL A 106 -32.20 17.44 19.73
N ASP A 107 -31.35 17.61 18.67
CA ASP A 107 -31.23 18.86 17.92
C ASP A 107 -31.26 18.60 16.40
N GLU A 108 -32.43 18.79 15.80
CA GLU A 108 -32.66 18.57 14.37
C GLU A 108 -31.83 19.52 13.48
N LYS A 109 -31.64 20.78 13.91
CA LYS A 109 -30.86 21.76 13.15
C LYS A 109 -29.40 21.31 13.00
N ARG A 110 -28.78 20.88 14.11
CA ARG A 110 -27.40 20.37 14.09
C ARG A 110 -27.27 19.09 13.29
N ARG A 111 -28.29 18.23 13.28
CA ARG A 111 -28.31 17.05 12.43
C ARG A 111 -28.26 17.41 10.95
N MET A 112 -29.06 18.40 10.52
CA MET A 112 -29.04 18.86 9.12
C MET A 112 -27.71 19.52 8.72
N GLU A 113 -27.09 20.26 9.65
CA GLU A 113 -25.78 20.83 9.45
C GLU A 113 -24.70 19.73 9.25
N ASP A 114 -24.70 18.72 10.11
CA ASP A 114 -23.82 17.56 10.00
C ASP A 114 -24.02 16.78 8.69
N GLU A 115 -25.28 16.51 8.29
CA GLU A 115 -25.58 15.87 7.01
C GLU A 115 -25.07 16.68 5.82
N THR A 116 -25.16 18.01 5.89
CA THR A 116 -24.64 18.91 4.86
C THR A 116 -23.11 18.80 4.75
N VAL A 117 -22.41 18.71 5.87
CA VAL A 117 -20.94 18.51 5.89
C VAL A 117 -20.57 17.18 5.23
N LEU A 118 -21.21 16.07 5.64
CA LEU A 118 -20.92 14.76 5.05
C LEU A 118 -21.19 14.73 3.55
N ASN A 119 -22.35 15.21 3.12
CA ASN A 119 -22.72 15.25 1.70
C ASN A 119 -21.72 16.11 0.89
N ARG A 120 -21.22 17.20 1.45
CA ARG A 120 -20.19 18.05 0.80
C ARG A 120 -18.88 17.28 0.65
N ILE A 121 -18.43 16.55 1.68
CA ILE A 121 -17.21 15.75 1.61
C ILE A 121 -17.35 14.70 0.51
N ILE A 122 -18.44 13.95 0.51
CA ILE A 122 -18.71 12.88 -0.45
C ILE A 122 -18.78 13.45 -1.88
N SER A 123 -19.54 14.53 -2.10
CA SER A 123 -19.65 15.14 -3.43
C SER A 123 -18.33 15.70 -3.97
N GLN A 124 -17.46 16.18 -3.09
CA GLN A 124 -16.12 16.64 -3.48
C GLN A 124 -15.15 15.49 -3.77
N GLY A 125 -15.36 14.31 -3.19
CA GLY A 125 -14.59 13.11 -3.51
C GLY A 125 -14.89 12.54 -4.90
N THR A 126 -16.08 12.84 -5.44
CA THR A 126 -16.50 12.39 -6.78
C THR A 126 -16.00 13.28 -7.93
N ILE A 127 -15.45 14.46 -7.64
CA ILE A 127 -14.95 15.39 -8.65
C ILE A 127 -13.41 15.24 -8.73
N THR A 128 -12.91 14.48 -9.68
CA THR A 128 -11.48 14.47 -10.00
C THR A 128 -11.12 15.64 -10.91
N GLU A 129 -10.07 16.40 -10.56
CA GLU A 129 -9.62 17.61 -11.26
C GLU A 129 -8.96 17.39 -12.64
N SER A 130 -9.09 16.22 -13.27
CA SER A 130 -8.59 16.01 -14.63
C SER A 130 -9.59 15.28 -15.51
N GLU A 131 -10.08 16.00 -16.52
CA GLU A 131 -10.96 15.50 -17.59
C GLU A 131 -10.34 14.40 -18.49
N GLN A 132 -9.20 13.83 -18.17
CA GLN A 132 -8.50 12.81 -18.96
C GLN A 132 -8.30 11.45 -18.31
N GLU A 133 -8.54 11.33 -17.02
CA GLU A 133 -8.65 10.01 -16.35
C GLU A 133 -10.08 9.88 -15.86
N VAL A 134 -10.88 9.10 -16.58
CA VAL A 134 -12.23 8.71 -16.15
C VAL A 134 -12.08 7.82 -14.92
N GLY A 135 -11.79 8.46 -13.79
CA GLY A 135 -11.92 7.88 -12.48
C GLY A 135 -13.40 7.93 -12.11
N ILE A 136 -14.15 6.93 -12.53
CA ILE A 136 -15.52 6.76 -12.10
C ILE A 136 -15.49 6.39 -10.63
N HIS A 137 -15.39 7.37 -9.75
CA HIS A 137 -15.94 7.25 -8.41
C HIS A 137 -17.47 7.39 -8.49
N GLU A 138 -18.11 6.42 -9.12
CA GLU A 138 -19.51 6.16 -8.83
C GLU A 138 -19.56 5.64 -7.39
N GLY A 139 -19.50 6.57 -6.48
CA GLY A 139 -20.04 6.61 -5.14
C GLY A 139 -20.10 5.31 -4.34
N MET A 140 -18.99 4.56 -4.14
CA MET A 140 -18.93 3.56 -3.08
C MET A 140 -17.50 3.38 -2.58
N ALA A 141 -17.30 3.67 -1.31
CA ALA A 141 -16.05 3.41 -0.60
C ALA A 141 -15.77 1.90 -0.49
N LEU A 142 -14.49 1.49 -0.44
CA LEU A 142 -14.11 0.08 -0.31
C LEU A 142 -14.75 -0.57 0.92
N GLY A 143 -14.74 0.12 2.06
CA GLY A 143 -15.35 -0.37 3.30
C GLY A 143 -16.84 -0.66 3.14
N VAL A 144 -17.58 0.19 2.43
CA VAL A 144 -19.01 -0.01 2.13
C VAL A 144 -19.22 -1.25 1.28
N LEU A 145 -18.42 -1.43 0.22
CA LEU A 145 -18.49 -2.62 -0.65
C LEU A 145 -18.17 -3.91 0.10
N ILE A 146 -17.18 -3.91 0.97
CA ILE A 146 -16.83 -5.09 1.80
C ILE A 146 -18.03 -5.47 2.66
N GLU A 147 -18.68 -4.50 3.31
CA GLU A 147 -19.85 -4.75 4.15
C GLU A 147 -21.04 -5.26 3.34
N GLN A 148 -21.36 -4.64 2.20
CA GLN A 148 -22.46 -5.04 1.32
C GLN A 148 -22.26 -6.44 0.75
N ASN A 149 -21.04 -6.78 0.35
CA ASN A 149 -20.67 -8.11 -0.14
C ASN A 149 -20.53 -9.14 0.98
N ARG A 150 -20.56 -8.72 2.25
CA ARG A 150 -20.40 -9.60 3.44
C ARG A 150 -19.12 -10.43 3.37
N ILE A 151 -18.03 -9.85 2.87
CA ILE A 151 -16.73 -10.51 2.84
C ILE A 151 -16.11 -10.39 4.25
N PRO A 152 -15.52 -11.48 4.79
CA PRO A 152 -14.86 -11.44 6.09
C PRO A 152 -13.75 -10.36 6.11
N LEU A 153 -13.94 -9.32 6.92
CA LEU A 153 -12.99 -8.22 7.09
C LEU A 153 -12.19 -8.42 8.37
N ASN A 154 -10.86 -8.44 8.25
CA ASN A 154 -9.94 -8.57 9.38
C ASN A 154 -10.32 -9.72 10.34
N ALA A 155 -10.76 -10.86 9.80
CA ALA A 155 -11.32 -11.95 10.58
C ALA A 155 -10.37 -12.43 11.69
N ILE A 156 -9.06 -12.40 11.44
CA ILE A 156 -8.02 -12.82 12.39
C ILE A 156 -8.00 -11.97 13.68
N VAL A 157 -8.49 -10.74 13.62
CA VAL A 157 -8.61 -9.82 14.78
C VAL A 157 -10.08 -9.50 15.11
N ASN A 158 -11.01 -10.39 14.71
CA ASN A 158 -12.44 -10.24 14.93
C ASN A 158 -13.01 -8.90 14.42
N GLY A 159 -12.62 -8.50 13.20
CA GLY A 159 -13.08 -7.28 12.54
C GLY A 159 -12.46 -5.98 13.05
N ARG A 160 -11.54 -6.04 14.03
CA ARG A 160 -10.76 -4.88 14.50
C ARG A 160 -9.68 -4.50 13.50
N ALA A 161 -8.97 -3.41 13.76
CA ALA A 161 -7.84 -3.00 12.92
C ALA A 161 -6.72 -4.06 12.95
N VAL A 162 -6.12 -4.33 11.79
CA VAL A 162 -4.88 -5.09 11.64
C VAL A 162 -3.72 -4.19 12.03
N SER A 163 -2.97 -4.55 13.06
CA SER A 163 -1.77 -3.82 13.51
C SER A 163 -0.73 -4.77 14.08
N ALA A 164 0.53 -4.32 14.12
CA ALA A 164 1.62 -5.09 14.70
C ALA A 164 1.43 -5.34 16.21
N ASP A 165 0.58 -4.55 16.88
CA ASP A 165 0.37 -4.63 18.33
C ASP A 165 -0.71 -5.64 18.75
N ASN A 166 -1.54 -6.13 17.83
CA ASN A 166 -2.68 -6.99 18.17
C ASN A 166 -2.70 -8.34 17.45
N LEU A 167 -1.63 -8.67 16.76
CA LEU A 167 -1.46 -9.92 16.04
C LEU A 167 -0.34 -10.77 16.64
N PRO A 168 -0.39 -12.10 16.53
CA PRO A 168 0.73 -12.94 16.88
C PRO A 168 1.92 -12.66 15.96
N ASP A 169 3.14 -12.90 16.46
CA ASP A 169 4.37 -12.68 15.69
C ASP A 169 4.37 -13.44 14.35
N LYS A 170 3.69 -14.57 14.26
CA LYS A 170 3.53 -15.35 13.03
C LYS A 170 2.11 -15.86 12.85
N ILE A 171 1.51 -15.54 11.71
CA ILE A 171 0.23 -16.04 11.24
C ILE A 171 0.53 -17.14 10.22
N LYS A 172 0.27 -18.39 10.57
CA LYS A 172 0.55 -19.53 9.68
C LYS A 172 -0.50 -19.62 8.56
N ILE A 173 -0.03 -19.70 7.32
CA ILE A 173 -0.83 -20.03 6.13
C ILE A 173 -0.79 -21.54 5.91
N ASP A 174 0.41 -22.13 5.94
CA ASP A 174 0.64 -23.57 5.83
C ASP A 174 1.87 -23.99 6.66
N LYS A 175 2.42 -25.19 6.41
CA LYS A 175 3.58 -25.72 7.13
C LYS A 175 4.87 -24.93 6.90
N THR A 176 4.98 -24.25 5.77
CA THR A 176 6.20 -23.58 5.29
C THR A 176 6.04 -22.08 5.12
N THR A 177 4.79 -21.59 5.23
CA THR A 177 4.45 -20.20 4.93
C THR A 177 3.78 -19.53 6.11
N SER A 178 4.26 -18.35 6.46
CA SER A 178 3.67 -17.50 7.49
C SER A 178 3.75 -16.01 7.12
N ILE A 179 2.86 -15.22 7.71
CA ILE A 179 2.86 -13.76 7.65
C ILE A 179 3.13 -13.20 9.05
N SER A 180 4.03 -12.22 9.14
CA SER A 180 4.27 -11.42 10.34
C SER A 180 3.96 -9.96 10.04
N VAL A 181 2.95 -9.39 10.67
CA VAL A 181 2.58 -7.98 10.49
C VAL A 181 3.54 -7.12 11.31
N VAL A 182 4.21 -6.17 10.65
CA VAL A 182 5.18 -5.25 11.26
C VAL A 182 4.67 -3.81 11.32
N GLY A 183 3.62 -3.48 10.61
CA GLY A 183 2.93 -2.19 10.60
C GLY A 183 1.47 -2.33 10.17
N PRO A 184 0.63 -1.33 10.47
CA PRO A 184 0.91 -0.16 11.29
C PRO A 184 0.99 -0.49 12.79
N SER A 185 1.49 0.46 13.57
CA SER A 185 1.34 0.44 15.03
C SER A 185 -0.04 0.99 15.43
N LYS A 186 -0.44 0.73 16.67
CA LYS A 186 -1.66 1.33 17.24
C LYS A 186 -1.56 2.86 17.28
N GLU A 187 -0.36 3.39 17.54
CA GLU A 187 -0.10 4.82 17.54
C GLU A 187 -0.38 5.44 16.16
N ASN A 188 0.08 4.80 15.07
CA ASN A 188 -0.18 5.27 13.71
C ASN A 188 -1.70 5.32 13.43
N LEU A 189 -2.46 4.30 13.82
CA LEU A 189 -3.92 4.28 13.66
C LEU A 189 -4.62 5.37 14.50
N ASN A 190 -4.16 5.62 15.72
CA ASN A 190 -4.68 6.71 16.56
C ASN A 190 -4.37 8.09 15.95
N GLU A 191 -3.24 8.24 15.25
CA GLU A 191 -2.93 9.47 14.52
C GLU A 191 -3.91 9.71 13.37
N VAL A 192 -4.26 8.69 12.60
CA VAL A 192 -5.30 8.75 11.55
C VAL A 192 -6.64 9.20 12.15
N GLU A 193 -7.08 8.55 13.23
CA GLU A 193 -8.33 8.91 13.92
C GLU A 193 -8.33 10.37 14.41
N SER A 194 -7.22 10.82 14.99
CA SER A 194 -7.06 12.17 15.51
C SER A 194 -7.11 13.23 14.42
N ASN A 195 -6.40 13.00 13.31
CA ASN A 195 -6.41 13.90 12.15
C ASN A 195 -7.81 13.99 11.52
N TRP A 196 -8.49 12.85 11.36
CA TRP A 196 -9.86 12.83 10.87
C TRP A 196 -10.80 13.65 11.76
N LYS A 197 -10.77 13.46 13.09
CA LYS A 197 -11.60 14.20 14.03
C LYS A 197 -11.33 15.69 13.98
N GLN A 198 -10.06 16.09 13.93
CA GLN A 198 -9.69 17.51 13.86
C GLN A 198 -10.23 18.17 12.59
N ASP A 199 -10.12 17.51 11.43
CA ASP A 199 -10.65 18.05 10.20
C ASP A 199 -12.21 18.10 10.21
N MET A 200 -12.86 17.09 10.77
CA MET A 200 -14.33 17.10 10.93
C MET A 200 -14.80 18.26 11.81
N VAL A 201 -14.11 18.51 12.93
CA VAL A 201 -14.41 19.66 13.82
C VAL A 201 -14.14 20.98 13.08
N ALA A 202 -13.06 21.10 12.33
CA ALA A 202 -12.75 22.29 11.53
C ALA A 202 -13.83 22.58 10.46
N ARG A 203 -14.57 21.55 10.02
CA ARG A 203 -15.74 21.68 9.12
C ARG A 203 -17.06 21.92 9.86
N ASN A 204 -17.02 22.17 11.17
CA ASN A 204 -18.19 22.31 12.05
C ASN A 204 -19.06 21.05 12.15
N TYR A 205 -18.50 19.86 11.95
CA TYR A 205 -19.20 18.60 12.18
C TYR A 205 -19.31 18.31 13.68
N SER A 206 -20.52 18.06 14.15
CA SER A 206 -20.81 17.93 15.58
C SER A 206 -21.00 16.48 16.05
N PHE A 207 -20.77 15.49 15.17
CA PHE A 207 -20.93 14.05 15.43
C PHE A 207 -22.37 13.68 15.89
N ARG A 208 -23.40 14.33 15.34
CA ARG A 208 -24.81 14.04 15.64
C ARG A 208 -25.43 13.06 14.64
N VAL A 209 -24.89 12.99 13.41
CA VAL A 209 -25.28 11.99 12.41
C VAL A 209 -24.59 10.68 12.70
N SER A 210 -25.35 9.59 12.62
CA SER A 210 -24.84 8.22 12.77
C SER A 210 -25.14 7.36 11.54
N ASP A 211 -25.20 7.97 10.36
CA ASP A 211 -25.29 7.26 9.11
C ASP A 211 -23.92 6.63 8.80
N LYS A 212 -23.83 5.35 9.11
CA LYS A 212 -22.61 4.56 9.03
C LYS A 212 -22.01 4.55 7.61
N ILE A 213 -22.87 4.43 6.58
CA ILE A 213 -22.43 4.38 5.17
C ILE A 213 -21.82 5.73 4.78
N LYS A 214 -22.54 6.84 5.04
CA LYS A 214 -22.02 8.19 4.77
C LYS A 214 -20.72 8.51 5.51
N LEU A 215 -20.60 8.05 6.75
CA LEU A 215 -19.37 8.24 7.52
C LEU A 215 -18.20 7.46 6.94
N MET A 216 -18.41 6.22 6.50
CA MET A 216 -17.39 5.42 5.84
C MET A 216 -16.93 6.06 4.52
N GLU A 217 -17.88 6.50 3.68
CA GLU A 217 -17.56 7.19 2.42
C GLU A 217 -16.82 8.52 2.68
N ALA A 218 -17.35 9.36 3.57
CA ALA A 218 -16.74 10.63 3.90
C ALA A 218 -15.31 10.45 4.47
N PHE A 219 -15.09 9.42 5.27
CA PHE A 219 -13.78 9.12 5.84
C PHE A 219 -12.74 8.78 4.75
N GLU A 220 -13.04 7.84 3.87
CA GLU A 220 -12.12 7.43 2.81
C GLU A 220 -11.78 8.61 1.88
N TYR A 221 -12.78 9.39 1.43
CA TYR A 221 -12.54 10.56 0.58
C TYR A 221 -11.78 11.68 1.28
N GLN A 222 -12.00 11.87 2.57
CA GLN A 222 -11.35 12.91 3.33
C GLN A 222 -9.89 12.58 3.62
N MET A 223 -9.61 11.34 4.00
CA MET A 223 -8.25 10.91 4.33
C MET A 223 -7.33 11.00 3.11
N GLU A 224 -7.80 10.73 1.90
CA GLU A 224 -7.03 10.96 0.68
C GLU A 224 -6.61 12.44 0.50
N ARG A 225 -7.39 13.39 1.03
CA ARG A 225 -7.14 14.84 0.91
C ARG A 225 -6.22 15.40 1.99
N ILE A 226 -6.12 14.75 3.13
CA ILE A 226 -5.25 15.20 4.26
C ILE A 226 -3.76 14.95 3.95
N LYS A 227 -3.42 14.50 2.76
CA LYS A 227 -2.02 14.28 2.34
C LYS A 227 -1.20 15.56 2.48
N LYS A 228 -0.11 15.50 3.22
CA LYS A 228 0.94 16.53 3.16
C LYS A 228 1.73 16.30 1.86
N PHE A 229 1.54 17.20 0.90
CA PHE A 229 2.36 17.18 -0.31
C PHE A 229 3.76 17.69 0.05
N TYR A 230 4.75 16.81 0.02
CA TYR A 230 6.13 17.24 -0.05
C TYR A 230 6.39 17.70 -1.50
N SER A 231 6.86 18.94 -1.67
CA SER A 231 7.25 19.45 -2.99
C SER A 231 8.43 18.63 -3.48
N ASN A 232 8.22 17.84 -4.51
CA ASN A 232 9.29 17.17 -5.22
C ASN A 232 10.14 18.22 -5.92
N GLU A 233 11.24 18.63 -5.32
CA GLU A 233 12.31 19.26 -6.08
C GLU A 233 12.76 18.26 -7.13
N LYS A 234 12.51 18.60 -8.40
CA LYS A 234 12.96 17.77 -9.53
C LYS A 234 14.48 17.75 -9.47
N THR A 235 15.06 16.67 -9.00
CA THR A 235 16.50 16.45 -9.10
C THR A 235 16.85 16.50 -10.58
N LYS A 236 17.54 17.59 -11.01
CA LYS A 236 17.99 17.70 -12.39
C LYS A 236 19.03 16.62 -12.61
N VAL A 237 18.70 15.66 -13.47
CA VAL A 237 19.64 14.65 -13.95
C VAL A 237 20.73 15.39 -14.74
N SER A 238 21.82 15.75 -14.07
CA SER A 238 23.01 16.27 -14.71
C SER A 238 23.88 15.11 -15.19
N GLN A 239 24.83 15.36 -16.09
CA GLN A 239 25.86 14.39 -16.50
C GLN A 239 26.83 14.17 -15.33
N ILE A 240 26.40 13.41 -14.31
CA ILE A 240 27.24 13.07 -13.15
C ILE A 240 27.84 11.72 -13.41
N GLU A 241 29.17 11.64 -13.29
CA GLU A 241 29.97 10.44 -13.55
C GLU A 241 29.91 9.41 -12.40
N GLU A 242 29.45 9.81 -11.20
CA GLU A 242 29.48 8.98 -9.99
C GLU A 242 28.10 8.89 -9.34
N LEU A 243 27.60 7.66 -9.18
CA LEU A 243 26.27 7.40 -8.58
C LEU A 243 26.19 7.85 -7.12
N GLU A 244 27.30 7.80 -6.39
CA GLU A 244 27.39 8.22 -4.98
C GLU A 244 26.97 9.67 -4.75
N LYS A 245 27.12 10.54 -5.74
CA LYS A 245 26.72 11.96 -5.66
C LYS A 245 25.19 12.16 -5.56
N TYR A 246 24.42 11.13 -5.91
CA TYR A 246 22.96 11.16 -5.75
C TYR A 246 22.49 10.67 -4.37
N MET A 247 23.36 10.05 -3.57
CA MET A 247 22.98 9.60 -2.23
C MET A 247 22.62 10.80 -1.35
N GLY A 248 21.34 10.92 -1.02
CA GLY A 248 20.86 11.91 -0.05
C GLY A 248 21.11 11.47 1.40
N THR A 249 20.78 12.35 2.34
CA THR A 249 20.91 12.06 3.78
C THR A 249 19.88 11.01 4.26
N LEU A 250 18.70 10.92 3.63
CA LEU A 250 17.60 10.02 3.96
C LEU A 250 17.28 10.01 5.46
N THR A 251 17.09 11.20 6.03
CA THR A 251 16.80 11.41 7.46
C THR A 251 15.39 11.91 7.72
N GLU A 252 14.72 12.45 6.70
CA GLU A 252 13.36 12.97 6.81
C GLU A 252 12.35 11.82 6.64
N THR A 253 11.27 11.85 7.43
CA THR A 253 10.19 10.85 7.37
C THR A 253 8.89 11.48 6.92
N ASP A 254 8.11 10.72 6.15
CA ASP A 254 6.77 11.10 5.73
C ASP A 254 5.83 11.22 6.94
N GLU A 255 5.18 12.38 7.06
CA GLU A 255 4.22 12.67 8.13
C GLU A 255 2.77 12.41 7.73
N SER A 256 2.51 11.81 6.56
CA SER A 256 1.17 11.44 6.14
C SER A 256 0.58 10.35 7.05
N PRO A 257 -0.51 10.61 7.77
CA PRO A 257 -1.13 9.60 8.62
C PRO A 257 -1.61 8.38 7.84
N THR A 258 -2.09 8.57 6.60
CA THR A 258 -2.54 7.49 5.73
C THR A 258 -1.40 6.56 5.35
N ASN A 259 -0.26 7.10 4.93
CA ASN A 259 0.93 6.32 4.61
C ASN A 259 1.45 5.55 5.84
N LYS A 260 1.56 6.23 6.99
CA LYS A 260 1.94 5.58 8.26
C LYS A 260 0.98 4.45 8.68
N SER A 261 -0.28 4.48 8.23
CA SER A 261 -1.28 3.45 8.52
C SER A 261 -1.20 2.21 7.62
N SER A 262 -0.22 2.15 6.70
CA SER A 262 -0.06 1.04 5.76
C SER A 262 0.13 -0.30 6.48
N ILE A 263 -0.67 -1.31 6.13
CA ILE A 263 -0.46 -2.70 6.57
C ILE A 263 0.83 -3.19 5.93
N SER A 264 1.87 -3.29 6.74
CA SER A 264 3.21 -3.74 6.36
C SER A 264 3.47 -5.11 6.98
N PHE A 265 4.06 -6.03 6.21
CA PHE A 265 4.26 -7.39 6.69
C PHE A 265 5.46 -8.08 6.06
N ILE A 266 5.97 -9.09 6.77
CA ILE A 266 6.97 -10.04 6.28
C ILE A 266 6.23 -11.33 5.91
N LEU A 267 6.39 -11.77 4.67
CA LEU A 267 6.00 -13.10 4.21
C LEU A 267 7.22 -14.01 4.32
N GLU A 268 7.12 -15.07 5.11
CA GLU A 268 8.10 -16.15 5.15
C GLU A 268 7.57 -17.34 4.33
N HIS A 269 8.38 -17.83 3.39
CA HIS A 269 8.08 -19.02 2.60
C HIS A 269 9.33 -19.90 2.51
N GLY A 270 9.32 -21.02 3.19
CA GLY A 270 10.50 -21.85 3.40
C GLY A 270 11.57 -21.11 4.20
N LYS A 271 12.74 -20.90 3.59
CA LYS A 271 13.85 -20.14 4.18
C LYS A 271 13.92 -18.71 3.68
N LYS A 272 13.01 -18.30 2.81
CA LYS A 272 13.00 -16.99 2.13
C LYS A 272 12.04 -16.05 2.82
N GLN A 273 12.44 -14.78 2.95
CA GLN A 273 11.62 -13.74 3.59
C GLN A 273 11.50 -12.54 2.68
N TYR A 274 10.26 -12.04 2.56
CA TYR A 274 9.86 -10.97 1.68
C TYR A 274 9.17 -9.89 2.52
N LEU A 275 9.61 -8.64 2.39
CA LEU A 275 9.05 -7.51 3.13
C LEU A 275 8.21 -6.64 2.20
N PHE A 276 6.92 -6.48 2.54
CA PHE A 276 5.98 -5.62 1.85
C PHE A 276 5.61 -4.46 2.76
N LEU A 277 5.91 -3.23 2.34
CA LEU A 277 5.80 -2.04 3.18
C LEU A 277 4.60 -1.14 2.85
N GLY A 278 3.88 -1.41 1.72
CA GLY A 278 2.90 -0.44 1.23
C GLY A 278 3.56 0.92 1.05
N ASP A 279 2.95 1.97 1.57
CA ASP A 279 3.50 3.33 1.56
C ASP A 279 3.98 3.78 2.96
N ALA A 280 4.21 2.82 3.86
CA ALA A 280 4.65 3.11 5.22
C ALA A 280 5.86 4.03 5.26
N ALA A 281 5.87 4.98 6.19
CA ALA A 281 7.08 5.68 6.59
C ALA A 281 7.92 4.75 7.47
N VAL A 282 9.16 4.50 7.07
CA VAL A 282 10.09 3.70 7.88
C VAL A 282 10.62 4.57 9.00
N ASP A 283 9.91 4.55 10.12
CA ASP A 283 10.26 5.22 11.37
C ASP A 283 10.88 4.27 12.39
N GLY A 284 11.25 4.79 13.56
CA GLY A 284 11.85 4.01 14.64
C GLY A 284 10.92 2.89 15.15
N LYS A 285 9.59 3.06 15.11
CA LYS A 285 8.63 2.06 15.56
C LYS A 285 8.54 0.88 14.57
N LEU A 286 8.47 1.18 13.28
CA LEU A 286 8.46 0.16 12.23
C LEU A 286 9.78 -0.63 12.24
N LEU A 287 10.92 0.05 12.44
CA LEU A 287 12.22 -0.62 12.60
C LEU A 287 12.22 -1.59 13.79
N GLN A 288 11.71 -1.17 14.96
CA GLN A 288 11.61 -2.03 16.15
C GLN A 288 10.73 -3.26 15.88
N ASN A 289 9.61 -3.10 15.17
CA ASN A 289 8.73 -4.21 14.84
C ASN A 289 9.40 -5.20 13.86
N ILE A 290 10.14 -4.70 12.87
CA ILE A 290 10.94 -5.56 11.97
C ILE A 290 12.01 -6.29 12.77
N GLU A 291 12.75 -5.57 13.62
CA GLU A 291 13.80 -6.13 14.48
C GLU A 291 13.29 -7.26 15.38
N LYS A 292 12.10 -7.10 15.95
CA LYS A 292 11.46 -8.13 16.78
C LYS A 292 11.25 -9.45 16.03
N ILE A 293 10.96 -9.40 14.72
CA ILE A 293 10.68 -10.58 13.92
C ILE A 293 11.94 -11.22 13.33
N VAL A 294 12.88 -10.40 12.82
CA VAL A 294 14.04 -10.91 12.07
C VAL A 294 15.40 -10.58 12.72
N GLY A 295 15.43 -9.83 13.81
CA GLY A 295 16.66 -9.40 14.49
C GLY A 295 17.20 -8.07 13.98
N TYR A 296 18.26 -7.57 14.64
CA TYR A 296 18.84 -6.24 14.40
C TYR A 296 19.37 -6.05 12.97
N GLN A 297 19.92 -7.11 12.36
CA GLN A 297 20.37 -7.12 10.97
C GLN A 297 19.84 -8.36 10.29
N HIS A 298 19.29 -8.18 9.08
CA HIS A 298 18.74 -9.29 8.32
C HIS A 298 18.76 -9.00 6.83
N GLN A 299 19.08 -10.02 6.01
CA GLN A 299 19.01 -9.94 4.56
C GLN A 299 17.71 -10.57 4.07
N PHE A 300 16.85 -9.76 3.46
CA PHE A 300 15.63 -10.23 2.82
C PHE A 300 15.90 -10.81 1.43
N THR A 301 15.05 -11.72 0.99
CA THR A 301 15.02 -12.16 -0.41
C THR A 301 14.51 -11.02 -1.31
N ALA A 302 13.43 -10.36 -0.90
CA ALA A 302 12.96 -9.17 -1.59
C ALA A 302 12.30 -8.17 -0.63
N ILE A 303 12.39 -6.88 -1.00
CA ILE A 303 11.69 -5.78 -0.33
C ILE A 303 10.90 -5.00 -1.38
N LYS A 304 9.57 -4.86 -1.18
CA LYS A 304 8.81 -3.83 -1.86
C LYS A 304 9.13 -2.49 -1.21
N LEU A 305 9.77 -1.59 -1.96
CA LEU A 305 10.15 -0.27 -1.47
C LEU A 305 8.90 0.52 -1.04
N PRO A 306 8.90 1.16 0.14
CA PRO A 306 7.75 1.92 0.59
C PRO A 306 7.53 3.13 -0.32
N HIS A 307 6.25 3.49 -0.50
CA HIS A 307 5.81 4.68 -1.25
C HIS A 307 6.55 4.82 -2.58
N HIS A 308 6.55 3.72 -3.36
CA HIS A 308 7.16 3.64 -4.70
C HIS A 308 8.65 4.02 -4.75
N GLY A 309 9.37 3.99 -3.62
CA GLY A 309 10.76 4.41 -3.49
C GLY A 309 10.93 5.91 -3.20
N SER A 310 10.00 6.52 -2.48
CA SER A 310 10.10 7.89 -1.98
C SER A 310 11.22 8.04 -0.94
N ARG A 311 12.00 9.11 -1.03
CA ARG A 311 13.08 9.43 -0.07
C ARG A 311 12.56 9.79 1.33
N TYR A 312 11.29 10.18 1.43
CA TYR A 312 10.64 10.50 2.69
C TYR A 312 10.09 9.27 3.43
N ASN A 313 10.05 8.11 2.76
CA ASN A 313 9.52 6.89 3.35
C ASN A 313 10.59 5.87 3.70
N ILE A 314 11.86 6.19 3.47
CA ILE A 314 13.02 5.33 3.74
C ILE A 314 14.11 6.13 4.44
N ILE A 315 14.65 5.60 5.54
CA ILE A 315 15.79 6.17 6.24
C ILE A 315 17.05 5.33 5.99
N ARG A 316 18.22 5.97 6.10
CA ARG A 316 19.53 5.33 5.85
C ARG A 316 19.75 4.10 6.73
N GLU A 317 19.38 4.18 8.00
CA GLU A 317 19.50 3.07 8.95
C GLU A 317 18.78 1.80 8.47
N PHE A 318 17.58 1.94 7.88
CA PHE A 318 16.85 0.80 7.31
C PHE A 318 17.63 0.13 6.18
N ILE A 319 18.16 0.92 5.24
CA ILE A 319 18.95 0.39 4.12
C ILE A 319 20.19 -0.37 4.63
N ASP A 320 20.82 0.15 5.68
CA ASP A 320 22.05 -0.44 6.22
C ASP A 320 21.77 -1.71 7.03
N ARG A 321 20.66 -1.77 7.77
CA ARG A 321 20.29 -2.93 8.60
C ARG A 321 19.61 -4.05 7.82
N TYR A 322 18.80 -3.71 6.82
CA TYR A 322 17.91 -4.64 6.13
C TYR A 322 18.10 -4.62 4.61
N PRO A 323 19.24 -5.15 4.12
CA PRO A 323 19.44 -5.32 2.67
C PRO A 323 18.52 -6.40 2.09
N ALA A 324 18.35 -6.36 0.77
CA ALA A 324 17.66 -7.41 0.04
C ALA A 324 18.42 -7.85 -1.22
N GLU A 325 18.12 -9.04 -1.69
CA GLU A 325 18.58 -9.52 -3.00
C GLU A 325 17.83 -8.82 -4.14
N GLU A 326 16.54 -8.50 -3.92
CA GLU A 326 15.67 -7.82 -4.87
C GLU A 326 14.93 -6.66 -4.22
N TYR A 327 14.79 -5.56 -4.96
CA TYR A 327 14.03 -4.38 -4.54
C TYR A 327 12.91 -4.12 -5.56
N TYR A 328 11.66 -4.25 -5.14
CA TYR A 328 10.50 -3.99 -5.99
C TYR A 328 10.11 -2.53 -5.92
N CYS A 329 10.04 -1.90 -7.08
CA CYS A 329 9.61 -0.53 -7.26
C CYS A 329 8.43 -0.49 -8.24
N LEU A 330 7.25 -0.15 -7.73
CA LEU A 330 6.01 -0.15 -8.50
C LEU A 330 5.58 1.29 -8.75
N THR A 331 5.71 1.76 -9.96
CA THR A 331 5.20 3.06 -10.40
C THR A 331 5.53 3.30 -11.87
N ASN A 332 4.67 4.05 -12.57
CA ASN A 332 4.98 4.57 -13.90
C ASN A 332 5.71 5.93 -13.88
N SER A 333 6.06 6.46 -12.72
CA SER A 333 6.73 7.76 -12.48
C SER A 333 6.01 9.00 -13.04
N LYS A 334 4.72 8.90 -13.46
CA LYS A 334 4.05 10.01 -14.14
C LYS A 334 3.53 11.07 -13.18
N ARG A 335 3.03 10.70 -12.01
CA ARG A 335 2.39 11.64 -11.07
C ARG A 335 3.38 12.23 -10.07
N TYR A 336 4.13 11.42 -9.35
CA TYR A 336 4.97 11.83 -8.22
C TYR A 336 6.47 11.77 -8.50
N SER A 337 6.87 11.41 -9.72
CA SER A 337 8.27 11.24 -10.11
C SER A 337 9.07 10.24 -9.27
N HIS A 338 8.41 9.34 -8.51
CA HIS A 338 9.08 8.24 -7.82
C HIS A 338 9.60 7.18 -8.81
N PRO A 339 10.56 6.35 -8.41
CA PRO A 339 11.36 6.40 -7.19
C PRO A 339 12.33 7.58 -7.16
N ASP A 340 12.79 7.99 -5.97
CA ASP A 340 13.81 9.01 -5.84
C ASP A 340 15.21 8.43 -6.08
N LEU A 341 16.05 9.17 -6.82
CA LEU A 341 17.41 8.72 -7.15
C LEU A 341 18.26 8.54 -5.90
N GLU A 342 18.01 9.32 -4.87
CA GLU A 342 18.67 9.24 -3.57
C GLU A 342 18.50 7.86 -2.94
N VAL A 343 17.29 7.29 -3.00
CA VAL A 343 16.99 5.95 -2.48
C VAL A 343 17.69 4.88 -3.32
N LEU A 344 17.56 4.96 -4.64
CA LEU A 344 18.15 3.99 -5.55
C LEU A 344 19.68 4.00 -5.47
N ALA A 345 20.30 5.19 -5.39
CA ALA A 345 21.74 5.35 -5.24
C ALA A 345 22.22 4.82 -3.88
N ALA A 346 21.51 5.14 -2.79
CA ALA A 346 21.86 4.67 -1.46
C ALA A 346 21.83 3.12 -1.37
N ILE A 347 20.85 2.48 -2.01
CA ILE A 347 20.76 1.01 -2.08
C ILE A 347 21.86 0.46 -2.99
N ALA A 348 22.06 1.03 -4.18
CA ALA A 348 23.05 0.55 -5.14
C ALA A 348 24.48 0.59 -4.56
N CYS A 349 24.85 1.73 -3.96
CA CYS A 349 26.21 1.98 -3.45
C CYS A 349 26.46 1.39 -2.05
N ARG A 350 25.45 0.78 -1.38
CA ARG A 350 25.57 0.31 0.00
C ARG A 350 26.74 -0.67 0.21
N ASN A 351 26.86 -1.67 -0.64
CA ASN A 351 27.88 -2.70 -0.57
C ASN A 351 28.02 -3.45 -1.90
N GLN A 352 28.98 -4.38 -1.96
CA GLN A 352 29.24 -5.20 -3.15
C GLN A 352 28.38 -6.47 -3.25
N GLN A 353 27.41 -6.69 -2.37
CA GLN A 353 26.49 -7.82 -2.51
C GLN A 353 25.65 -7.62 -3.78
N LYS A 354 25.47 -8.72 -4.53
CA LYS A 354 24.63 -8.71 -5.73
C LYS A 354 23.19 -8.35 -5.35
N LYS A 355 22.61 -7.40 -6.06
CA LYS A 355 21.24 -6.97 -5.87
C LYS A 355 20.55 -6.68 -7.20
N ARG A 356 19.23 -6.71 -7.23
CA ARG A 356 18.41 -6.38 -8.40
C ARG A 356 17.37 -5.36 -8.06
N PHE A 357 17.23 -4.37 -8.92
CA PHE A 357 16.08 -3.48 -8.91
C PHE A 357 15.06 -3.98 -9.92
N ILE A 358 13.86 -4.23 -9.45
CA ILE A 358 12.75 -4.79 -10.23
C ILE A 358 11.67 -3.71 -10.36
N PHE A 359 11.49 -3.18 -11.54
CA PHE A 359 10.49 -2.16 -11.85
C PHE A 359 9.34 -2.80 -12.63
N ASN A 360 8.09 -2.53 -12.26
CA ASN A 360 6.92 -3.02 -12.99
C ASN A 360 6.65 -2.25 -14.29
N TYR A 361 7.38 -1.16 -14.55
CA TYR A 361 7.34 -0.36 -15.76
C TYR A 361 8.75 -0.01 -16.27
N PRO A 362 8.93 0.23 -17.58
CA PRO A 362 10.10 0.91 -18.09
C PRO A 362 10.00 2.40 -17.76
N ILE A 363 10.81 2.87 -16.80
CA ILE A 363 10.81 4.26 -16.34
C ILE A 363 12.19 4.90 -16.56
N LYS A 364 12.22 6.20 -16.83
CA LYS A 364 13.47 6.94 -17.12
C LYS A 364 14.54 6.81 -16.04
N LYS A 365 14.16 6.68 -14.78
CA LYS A 365 15.13 6.53 -13.69
C LYS A 365 15.74 5.13 -13.65
N ALA A 366 14.99 4.09 -14.06
CA ALA A 366 15.54 2.76 -14.24
C ALA A 366 16.49 2.71 -15.44
N GLU A 367 16.12 3.32 -16.57
CA GLU A 367 17.00 3.47 -17.74
C GLU A 367 18.28 4.24 -17.41
N PHE A 368 18.17 5.30 -16.59
CA PHE A 368 19.32 6.08 -16.13
C PHE A 368 20.30 5.25 -15.29
N LEU A 369 19.80 4.35 -14.44
CA LEU A 369 20.62 3.44 -13.64
C LEU A 369 21.17 2.25 -14.44
N ASP A 370 20.60 1.94 -15.61
CA ASP A 370 21.00 0.79 -16.43
C ASP A 370 22.27 1.07 -17.24
N ARG A 371 23.34 1.48 -16.56
CA ARG A 371 24.68 1.74 -17.12
C ARG A 371 25.63 0.63 -16.71
N GLU A 372 26.30 0.00 -17.67
CA GLU A 372 27.22 -1.12 -17.43
C GLU A 372 28.33 -0.79 -16.43
N GLU A 373 28.85 0.45 -16.49
CA GLU A 373 29.87 0.95 -15.56
C GLU A 373 29.39 0.90 -14.11
N TRP A 374 28.17 1.38 -13.85
CA TRP A 374 27.62 1.40 -12.50
C TRP A 374 27.17 0.00 -12.04
N LYS A 375 26.55 -0.79 -12.94
CA LYS A 375 26.18 -2.17 -12.64
C LYS A 375 27.40 -3.00 -12.24
N SER A 376 28.48 -2.85 -12.96
CA SER A 376 29.75 -3.54 -12.66
C SER A 376 30.39 -3.02 -11.36
N LYS A 377 30.44 -1.69 -11.18
CA LYS A 377 31.07 -1.05 -10.01
C LYS A 377 30.35 -1.39 -8.71
N TYR A 378 29.01 -1.37 -8.71
CA TYR A 378 28.18 -1.54 -7.49
C TYR A 378 27.46 -2.88 -7.40
N ASN A 379 27.73 -3.80 -8.33
CA ASN A 379 27.20 -5.16 -8.39
C ASN A 379 25.66 -5.23 -8.30
N TYR A 380 24.98 -4.54 -9.23
CA TYR A 380 23.53 -4.62 -9.34
C TYR A 380 23.04 -4.89 -10.77
N GLU A 381 21.81 -5.33 -10.87
CA GLU A 381 21.08 -5.56 -12.12
C GLU A 381 19.79 -4.74 -12.14
N ILE A 382 19.35 -4.32 -13.34
CA ILE A 382 18.07 -3.67 -13.56
C ILE A 382 17.17 -4.62 -14.33
N VAL A 383 15.96 -4.83 -13.83
CA VAL A 383 14.90 -5.57 -14.51
C VAL A 383 13.70 -4.65 -14.64
N MET A 384 13.25 -4.41 -15.87
CA MET A 384 12.07 -3.59 -16.16
C MET A 384 10.99 -4.48 -16.75
N GLY A 385 9.79 -4.40 -16.18
CA GLY A 385 8.58 -4.99 -16.72
C GLY A 385 8.08 -4.22 -17.94
N ASP A 386 7.21 -4.84 -18.70
CA ASP A 386 6.51 -4.17 -19.78
C ASP A 386 5.21 -3.49 -19.27
N VAL A 387 4.67 -2.58 -20.08
CA VAL A 387 3.47 -1.81 -19.72
C VAL A 387 2.18 -2.63 -19.69
N GLU A 388 2.20 -3.85 -20.25
CA GLU A 388 1.02 -4.72 -20.31
C GLU A 388 1.01 -5.77 -19.21
N ASN A 389 2.14 -6.43 -18.98
CA ASN A 389 2.23 -7.61 -18.11
C ASN A 389 2.98 -7.34 -16.81
N GLY A 390 3.71 -6.20 -16.71
CA GLY A 390 4.59 -5.94 -15.58
C GLY A 390 5.77 -6.91 -15.53
N VAL A 391 6.08 -7.42 -14.35
CA VAL A 391 7.19 -8.36 -14.15
C VAL A 391 6.78 -9.50 -13.23
N TRP A 392 7.29 -10.70 -13.52
CA TRP A 392 7.04 -11.91 -12.75
C TRP A 392 8.34 -12.43 -12.16
N ARG A 393 8.24 -12.89 -10.90
CA ARG A 393 9.36 -13.52 -10.18
C ARG A 393 8.88 -14.87 -9.63
N ASN A 394 9.67 -15.92 -9.87
CA ASN A 394 9.39 -17.26 -9.34
C ASN A 394 10.49 -17.64 -8.36
N TYR A 395 10.10 -18.06 -7.17
CA TYR A 395 11.00 -18.50 -6.11
C TYR A 395 10.69 -19.96 -5.77
N ILE A 396 11.69 -20.80 -5.96
CA ILE A 396 11.64 -22.24 -5.68
C ILE A 396 12.10 -22.49 -4.25
#